data_29af4b27b9f786ef27b2ad0dbb85b6f0
#
_entry.id   29af4b27b9f786ef27b2ad0dbb85b6f0
#
_cell.length_a   1.000
_cell.length_b   1.000
_cell.length_c   1.000
_cell.angle_alpha   90.00
_cell.angle_beta   90.00
_cell.angle_gamma   90.00
#
_symmetry.space_group_name_H-M   'P 1'
#
loop_
_entity.id
_entity.type
_entity.pdbx_description
1 polymer ?
#
loop_
_entity_poly.entity_id
_entity_poly.type
_entity_poly.pdbx_seq_one_letter_code
_entity_poly.pdbx_strand_id
1 'polypeptide(L)'
;IEKVVQKVNASYAKLEQSQITRGRAVYGDYKDLAAKNIKADFIICSPPFADSIRFYMQNWMRLWLCGWEPKDYKKADEKFLDKLQEKNFDLYYSFFEMCADVLNDNGKVILHLGKTKTTDMGAELSKRAGSWFDLVYLAGEDVRTIEKHGIKDKGATVEHQYLFLQKK
;
A
#
# COMPACT_ATOMS: atom_id res chain seq x y z
N ILE A 1 24.99 8.41 -17.23
CA ILE A 1 24.24 9.65 -16.92
C ILE A 1 23.37 10.02 -18.10
N GLU A 2 23.89 10.13 -19.31
CA GLU A 2 23.18 10.57 -20.53
C GLU A 2 21.91 9.76 -20.83
N LYS A 3 21.94 8.41 -20.75
CA LYS A 3 20.77 7.55 -20.91
C LYS A 3 19.67 7.79 -19.85
N VAL A 4 20.05 8.20 -18.65
CA VAL A 4 19.09 8.54 -17.60
C VAL A 4 18.41 9.86 -17.92
N VAL A 5 19.18 10.87 -18.32
CA VAL A 5 18.67 12.18 -18.76
C VAL A 5 17.70 12.02 -19.93
N GLN A 6 18.07 11.22 -20.95
CA GLN A 6 17.19 10.93 -22.09
C GLN A 6 15.86 10.29 -21.67
N LYS A 7 15.89 9.31 -20.76
CA LYS A 7 14.67 8.66 -20.26
C LYS A 7 13.80 9.64 -19.46
N VAL A 8 14.40 10.47 -18.63
CA VAL A 8 13.69 11.49 -17.86
C VAL A 8 13.02 12.48 -18.81
N ASN A 9 13.75 13.03 -19.77
CA ASN A 9 13.21 13.98 -20.76
C ASN A 9 12.07 13.37 -21.59
N ALA A 10 12.21 12.11 -22.03
CA ALA A 10 11.14 11.41 -22.76
C ALA A 10 9.88 11.20 -21.89
N SER A 11 10.05 11.00 -20.59
CA SER A 11 8.94 10.90 -19.66
C SER A 11 8.24 12.24 -19.45
N TYR A 12 9.00 13.32 -19.30
CA TYR A 12 8.45 14.68 -19.20
C TYR A 12 7.67 15.07 -20.45
N ALA A 13 8.22 14.82 -21.63
CA ALA A 13 7.54 15.12 -22.91
C ALA A 13 6.17 14.40 -23.03
N LYS A 14 6.06 13.19 -22.50
CA LYS A 14 4.77 12.46 -22.43
C LYS A 14 3.81 13.10 -21.45
N LEU A 15 4.30 13.61 -20.31
CA LEU A 15 3.48 14.28 -19.30
C LEU A 15 2.93 15.62 -19.80
N GLU A 16 3.73 16.41 -20.55
CA GLU A 16 3.29 17.69 -21.15
C GLU A 16 2.15 17.52 -22.15
N GLN A 17 2.03 16.33 -22.79
CA GLN A 17 0.95 16.01 -23.72
C GLN A 17 -0.32 15.51 -23.01
N SER A 18 -0.25 15.21 -21.71
CA SER A 18 -1.39 14.72 -20.94
C SER A 18 -2.11 15.87 -20.23
N GLN A 19 -3.44 15.76 -20.12
CA GLN A 19 -4.20 16.65 -19.23
C GLN A 19 -3.89 16.28 -17.78
N ILE A 20 -2.93 16.99 -17.17
CA ILE A 20 -2.56 16.76 -15.78
C ILE A 20 -3.51 17.54 -14.88
N THR A 21 -4.32 16.84 -14.12
CA THR A 21 -5.10 17.44 -13.04
C THR A 21 -4.17 17.73 -11.87
N ARG A 22 -4.26 18.94 -11.31
CA ARG A 22 -3.47 19.30 -10.12
C ARG A 22 -3.93 18.48 -8.92
N GLY A 23 -3.00 17.71 -8.36
CA GLY A 23 -3.19 16.98 -7.12
C GLY A 23 -2.69 17.77 -5.91
N ARG A 24 -3.03 17.30 -4.72
CA ARG A 24 -2.51 17.79 -3.44
C ARG A 24 -1.77 16.66 -2.74
N ALA A 25 -0.52 16.88 -2.36
CA ALA A 25 0.22 15.99 -1.49
C ALA A 25 0.08 16.45 -0.02
N VAL A 26 -0.19 15.49 0.87
CA VAL A 26 -0.29 15.75 2.32
C VAL A 26 0.74 14.87 3.01
N TYR A 27 1.63 15.50 3.78
CA TYR A 27 2.59 14.81 4.63
C TYR A 27 2.04 14.66 6.04
N GLY A 28 2.11 13.45 6.62
CA GLY A 28 1.66 13.16 7.98
C GLY A 28 1.26 11.70 8.15
N ASP A 29 0.76 11.37 9.34
CA ASP A 29 0.13 10.07 9.61
C ASP A 29 -1.21 10.00 8.88
N TYR A 30 -1.54 8.86 8.29
CA TYR A 30 -2.82 8.66 7.61
C TYR A 30 -4.02 8.81 8.58
N LYS A 31 -3.85 8.51 9.86
CA LYS A 31 -4.88 8.65 10.89
C LYS A 31 -5.35 10.09 11.07
N ASP A 32 -4.50 11.06 10.72
CA ASP A 32 -4.81 12.48 10.84
C ASP A 32 -5.60 13.03 9.64
N LEU A 33 -5.86 12.21 8.61
CA LEU A 33 -6.53 12.67 7.38
C LEU A 33 -7.97 13.13 7.63
N ALA A 34 -8.71 12.45 8.48
CA ALA A 34 -10.08 12.84 8.84
C ALA A 34 -10.13 14.26 9.46
N ALA A 35 -9.17 14.61 10.31
CA ALA A 35 -9.07 15.93 10.93
C ALA A 35 -8.72 17.06 9.93
N LYS A 36 -8.25 16.71 8.71
CA LYS A 36 -7.88 17.68 7.67
C LYS A 36 -9.04 18.04 6.74
N ASN A 37 -10.27 17.63 7.05
CA ASN A 37 -11.47 17.87 6.23
C ASN A 37 -11.29 17.45 4.76
N ILE A 38 -10.57 16.38 4.54
CA ILE A 38 -10.40 15.77 3.21
C ILE A 38 -11.60 14.87 2.97
N LYS A 39 -12.23 15.05 1.79
CA LYS A 39 -13.26 14.14 1.30
C LYS A 39 -12.84 13.54 -0.02
N ALA A 40 -13.18 12.27 -0.23
CA ALA A 40 -12.80 11.52 -1.43
C ALA A 40 -13.93 10.57 -1.84
N ASP A 41 -14.01 10.25 -3.11
CA ASP A 41 -14.93 9.23 -3.64
C ASP A 41 -14.24 7.87 -3.72
N PHE A 42 -12.91 7.87 -3.82
CA PHE A 42 -12.10 6.65 -3.91
C PHE A 42 -10.85 6.76 -3.03
N ILE A 43 -10.51 5.65 -2.38
CA ILE A 43 -9.21 5.44 -1.75
C ILE A 43 -8.56 4.24 -2.42
N ILE A 44 -7.37 4.44 -2.97
CA ILE A 44 -6.56 3.37 -3.58
C ILE A 44 -5.28 3.25 -2.75
N CYS A 45 -5.00 2.06 -2.24
CA CYS A 45 -3.85 1.82 -1.39
C CYS A 45 -3.24 0.43 -1.67
N SER A 46 -1.92 0.35 -1.52
CA SER A 46 -1.19 -0.91 -1.53
C SER A 46 -0.37 -0.98 -0.23
N PRO A 47 -0.94 -1.50 0.86
CA PRO A 47 -0.20 -1.69 2.10
C PRO A 47 0.92 -2.73 1.91
N PRO A 48 1.90 -2.81 2.81
CA PRO A 48 2.91 -3.85 2.76
C PRO A 48 2.27 -5.24 2.73
N PHE A 49 2.75 -6.10 1.84
CA PHE A 49 2.24 -7.47 1.78
C PHE A 49 2.76 -8.26 2.99
N ALA A 50 1.90 -9.11 3.55
CA ALA A 50 2.31 -10.02 4.60
C ALA A 50 3.41 -10.96 4.10
N ASP A 51 4.32 -11.33 4.98
CA ASP A 51 5.48 -12.18 4.70
C ASP A 51 6.40 -11.66 3.58
N SER A 52 6.23 -10.40 3.16
CA SER A 52 7.11 -9.76 2.20
C SER A 52 8.45 -9.40 2.84
N ILE A 53 9.41 -9.04 1.99
CA ILE A 53 10.73 -8.61 2.46
C ILE A 53 10.57 -7.36 3.36
N ARG A 54 11.26 -7.38 4.49
CA ARG A 54 11.26 -6.29 5.49
C ARG A 54 11.55 -4.95 4.85
N PHE A 55 10.58 -4.06 4.82
CA PHE A 55 10.66 -2.78 4.14
C PHE A 55 11.84 -1.93 4.60
N TYR A 56 12.11 -1.87 5.90
CA TYR A 56 13.24 -1.12 6.45
C TYR A 56 14.59 -1.70 6.04
N MET A 57 14.70 -3.03 5.85
CA MET A 57 15.94 -3.66 5.38
C MET A 57 16.24 -3.31 3.92
N GLN A 58 15.23 -3.27 3.06
CA GLN A 58 15.41 -2.86 1.66
C GLN A 58 15.72 -1.36 1.51
N ASN A 59 15.24 -0.55 2.44
CA ASN A 59 15.43 0.90 2.43
C ASN A 59 16.54 1.36 3.38
N TRP A 60 17.39 0.46 3.86
CA TRP A 60 18.42 0.78 4.86
C TRP A 60 19.29 2.00 4.48
N MET A 61 19.70 2.09 3.21
CA MET A 61 20.52 3.20 2.73
C MET A 61 19.76 4.54 2.79
N ARG A 62 18.47 4.55 2.43
CA ARG A 62 17.62 5.75 2.52
C ARG A 62 17.43 6.17 3.96
N LEU A 63 17.17 5.20 4.85
CA LEU A 63 16.99 5.46 6.28
C LEU A 63 18.29 5.98 6.91
N TRP A 64 19.44 5.41 6.52
CA TRP A 64 20.75 5.91 6.96
C TRP A 64 20.99 7.35 6.49
N LEU A 65 20.70 7.70 5.25
CA LEU A 65 20.77 9.07 4.74
C LEU A 65 19.81 10.02 5.50
N CYS A 66 18.71 9.49 6.05
CA CYS A 66 17.78 10.23 6.92
C CYS A 66 18.23 10.24 8.41
N GLY A 67 19.46 9.84 8.72
CA GLY A 67 20.01 9.89 10.05
C GLY A 67 19.75 8.66 10.93
N TRP A 68 19.28 7.53 10.36
CA TRP A 68 19.13 6.30 11.13
C TRP A 68 20.48 5.71 11.50
N GLU A 69 20.60 5.29 12.77
CA GLU A 69 21.76 4.58 13.33
C GLU A 69 21.42 3.10 13.59
N PRO A 70 22.42 2.23 13.84
CA PRO A 70 22.19 0.80 14.11
C PRO A 70 21.18 0.50 15.23
N LYS A 71 21.07 1.38 16.22
CA LYS A 71 20.07 1.27 17.31
C LYS A 71 18.63 1.44 16.83
N ASP A 72 18.40 2.23 15.77
CA ASP A 72 17.07 2.49 15.24
C ASP A 72 16.53 1.28 14.51
N TYR A 73 17.39 0.52 13.82
CA TYR A 73 17.00 -0.72 13.16
C TYR A 73 16.58 -1.83 14.14
N LYS A 74 17.12 -1.81 15.37
CA LYS A 74 16.69 -2.75 16.42
C LYS A 74 15.27 -2.50 16.91
N LYS A 75 14.77 -1.28 16.76
CA LYS A 75 13.40 -0.86 17.13
C LYS A 75 12.45 -0.79 15.94
N ALA A 76 12.89 -1.22 14.76
CA ALA A 76 12.07 -1.15 13.55
C ALA A 76 10.79 -1.97 13.66
N ASP A 77 10.81 -3.11 14.35
CA ASP A 77 9.66 -3.98 14.56
C ASP A 77 8.50 -3.30 15.32
N GLU A 78 8.77 -2.21 16.02
CA GLU A 78 7.77 -1.42 16.75
C GLU A 78 7.15 -0.31 15.88
N LYS A 79 7.77 0.04 14.75
CA LYS A 79 7.43 1.22 13.95
C LYS A 79 6.86 0.88 12.57
N PHE A 80 7.24 -0.24 12.00
CA PHE A 80 6.88 -0.57 10.63
C PHE A 80 5.66 -1.48 10.55
N LEU A 81 4.75 -1.09 9.68
CA LEU A 81 3.47 -1.78 9.47
C LEU A 81 3.66 -3.24 9.05
N ASP A 82 4.66 -3.53 8.21
CA ASP A 82 4.99 -4.88 7.75
C ASP A 82 5.36 -5.82 8.90
N LYS A 83 5.91 -5.26 9.99
CA LYS A 83 6.21 -6.03 11.20
C LYS A 83 5.05 -6.12 12.19
N LEU A 84 4.30 -5.04 12.31
CA LEU A 84 3.13 -5.02 13.21
C LEU A 84 2.06 -5.99 12.72
N GLN A 85 1.82 -6.09 11.42
CA GLN A 85 0.81 -6.99 10.84
C GLN A 85 1.18 -8.49 10.95
N GLU A 86 2.47 -8.84 11.15
CA GLU A 86 2.87 -10.23 11.44
C GLU A 86 2.24 -10.75 12.74
N LYS A 87 1.91 -9.86 13.69
CA LYS A 87 1.29 -10.23 14.97
C LYS A 87 -0.22 -10.43 14.82
N ASN A 88 -0.88 -9.47 14.23
CA ASN A 88 -2.29 -9.55 13.86
C ASN A 88 -2.65 -8.44 12.85
N PHE A 89 -3.78 -8.58 12.19
CA PHE A 89 -4.32 -7.59 11.25
C PHE A 89 -5.26 -6.56 11.89
N ASP A 90 -5.42 -6.54 13.22
CA ASP A 90 -6.38 -5.65 13.90
C ASP A 90 -5.96 -4.19 13.83
N LEU A 91 -4.66 -3.93 13.57
CA LEU A 91 -4.17 -2.60 13.25
C LEU A 91 -4.91 -1.94 12.05
N TYR A 92 -5.51 -2.74 11.16
CA TYR A 92 -6.27 -2.23 10.02
C TYR A 92 -7.67 -1.71 10.40
N TYR A 93 -8.17 -1.94 11.60
CA TYR A 93 -9.42 -1.33 12.07
C TYR A 93 -9.33 0.20 12.01
N SER A 94 -8.26 0.79 12.54
CA SER A 94 -8.05 2.25 12.49
C SER A 94 -7.89 2.79 11.06
N PHE A 95 -7.36 1.98 10.14
CA PHE A 95 -7.28 2.34 8.74
C PHE A 95 -8.67 2.38 8.09
N PHE A 96 -9.53 1.37 8.34
CA PHE A 96 -10.88 1.34 7.78
C PHE A 96 -11.78 2.42 8.40
N GLU A 97 -11.64 2.70 9.68
CA GLU A 97 -12.32 3.81 10.34
C GLU A 97 -11.95 5.15 9.67
N MET A 98 -10.66 5.44 9.51
CA MET A 98 -10.19 6.63 8.78
C MET A 98 -10.73 6.66 7.35
N CYS A 99 -10.73 5.53 6.63
CA CYS A 99 -11.30 5.47 5.28
C CYS A 99 -12.79 5.84 5.28
N ALA A 100 -13.57 5.34 6.24
CA ALA A 100 -14.98 5.66 6.35
C ALA A 100 -15.22 7.15 6.64
N ASP A 101 -14.38 7.77 7.46
CA ASP A 101 -14.47 9.20 7.78
C ASP A 101 -14.13 10.11 6.59
N VAL A 102 -13.14 9.71 5.78
CA VAL A 102 -12.68 10.48 4.63
C VAL A 102 -13.57 10.29 3.40
N LEU A 103 -14.18 9.13 3.23
CA LEU A 103 -15.01 8.85 2.06
C LEU A 103 -16.37 9.53 2.12
N ASN A 104 -16.79 10.05 0.96
CA ASN A 104 -18.17 10.45 0.71
C ASN A 104 -19.12 9.23 0.78
N ASP A 105 -20.44 9.49 0.79
CA ASP A 105 -21.45 8.45 0.70
C ASP A 105 -21.26 7.64 -0.60
N ASN A 106 -21.40 6.31 -0.51
CA ASN A 106 -21.10 5.38 -1.59
C ASN A 106 -19.62 5.35 -2.05
N GLY A 107 -18.71 5.98 -1.32
CA GLY A 107 -17.29 5.97 -1.60
C GLY A 107 -16.70 4.56 -1.56
N LYS A 108 -15.60 4.35 -2.25
CA LYS A 108 -15.00 3.02 -2.43
C LYS A 108 -13.56 2.96 -1.97
N VAL A 109 -13.17 1.82 -1.41
CA VAL A 109 -11.78 1.49 -1.10
C VAL A 109 -11.33 0.37 -2.03
N ILE A 110 -10.18 0.55 -2.66
CA ILE A 110 -9.54 -0.46 -3.51
C ILE A 110 -8.17 -0.75 -2.89
N LEU A 111 -7.96 -1.98 -2.45
CA LEU A 111 -6.69 -2.41 -1.89
C LEU A 111 -6.02 -3.42 -2.81
N HIS A 112 -4.74 -3.15 -3.12
CA HIS A 112 -3.86 -4.14 -3.75
C HIS A 112 -3.08 -4.85 -2.66
N LEU A 113 -3.28 -6.16 -2.55
CA LEU A 113 -2.83 -7.01 -1.45
C LEU A 113 -2.01 -8.19 -1.97
N GLY A 114 -1.31 -8.86 -1.07
CA GLY A 114 -0.60 -10.09 -1.37
C GLY A 114 -1.19 -11.28 -0.61
N LYS A 115 -1.28 -12.43 -1.29
CA LYS A 115 -1.53 -13.72 -0.67
C LYS A 115 -0.26 -14.55 -0.69
N THR A 116 0.04 -15.19 0.42
CA THR A 116 1.14 -16.14 0.55
C THR A 116 0.58 -17.54 0.76
N LYS A 117 1.44 -18.53 0.96
CA LYS A 117 1.00 -19.90 1.30
C LYS A 117 0.33 -19.98 2.68
N THR A 118 0.66 -19.06 3.57
CA THR A 118 0.25 -19.07 4.99
C THR A 118 -0.74 -17.97 5.31
N THR A 119 -0.78 -16.88 4.52
CA THR A 119 -1.53 -15.67 4.83
C THR A 119 -2.36 -15.23 3.64
N ASP A 120 -3.66 -15.03 3.84
CA ASP A 120 -4.61 -14.48 2.86
C ASP A 120 -5.04 -13.09 3.31
N MET A 121 -4.33 -12.05 2.84
CA MET A 121 -4.63 -10.67 3.24
C MET A 121 -6.01 -10.21 2.77
N GLY A 122 -6.46 -10.66 1.60
CA GLY A 122 -7.79 -10.31 1.09
C GLY A 122 -8.89 -10.76 2.02
N ALA A 123 -8.85 -12.02 2.47
CA ALA A 123 -9.81 -12.56 3.42
C ALA A 123 -9.72 -11.86 4.79
N GLU A 124 -8.51 -11.66 5.30
CA GLU A 124 -8.28 -11.03 6.60
C GLU A 124 -8.75 -9.57 6.65
N LEU A 125 -8.45 -8.79 5.62
CA LEU A 125 -8.83 -7.38 5.58
C LEU A 125 -10.32 -7.20 5.26
N SER A 126 -10.89 -8.02 4.40
CA SER A 126 -12.33 -8.04 4.12
C SER A 126 -13.16 -8.24 5.39
N LYS A 127 -12.75 -9.20 6.24
CA LYS A 127 -13.42 -9.45 7.51
C LYS A 127 -13.38 -8.23 8.44
N ARG A 128 -12.22 -7.55 8.53
CA ARG A 128 -12.03 -6.38 9.40
C ARG A 128 -12.73 -5.13 8.89
N ALA A 129 -12.87 -5.01 7.57
CA ALA A 129 -13.59 -3.90 6.96
C ALA A 129 -15.09 -3.94 7.22
N GLY A 130 -15.65 -5.10 7.57
CA GLY A 130 -17.10 -5.37 7.58
C GLY A 130 -17.95 -4.46 8.47
N SER A 131 -17.37 -3.76 9.45
CA SER A 131 -18.10 -2.76 10.27
C SER A 131 -18.46 -1.50 9.48
N TRP A 132 -17.66 -1.11 8.50
CA TRP A 132 -17.79 0.15 7.75
C TRP A 132 -18.07 -0.04 6.25
N PHE A 133 -17.76 -1.22 5.73
CA PHE A 133 -17.78 -1.47 4.29
C PHE A 133 -18.46 -2.79 3.96
N ASP A 134 -19.11 -2.80 2.81
CA ASP A 134 -19.57 -4.02 2.16
C ASP A 134 -18.51 -4.51 1.15
N LEU A 135 -18.29 -5.82 1.13
CA LEU A 135 -17.42 -6.44 0.13
C LEU A 135 -18.14 -6.45 -1.23
N VAL A 136 -17.57 -5.72 -2.19
CA VAL A 136 -18.08 -5.72 -3.57
C VAL A 136 -17.47 -6.87 -4.36
N TYR A 137 -16.14 -6.99 -4.29
CA TYR A 137 -15.42 -8.00 -5.06
C TYR A 137 -14.01 -8.24 -4.49
N LEU A 138 -13.54 -9.47 -4.59
CA LEU A 138 -12.15 -9.85 -4.33
C LEU A 138 -11.62 -10.59 -5.56
N ALA A 139 -10.74 -9.94 -6.32
CA ALA A 139 -10.05 -10.54 -7.45
C ALA A 139 -8.70 -11.10 -7.03
N GLY A 140 -8.24 -12.14 -7.70
CA GLY A 140 -6.91 -12.72 -7.52
C GLY A 140 -6.19 -12.92 -8.84
N GLU A 141 -4.88 -12.69 -8.86
CA GLU A 141 -3.98 -12.94 -9.98
C GLU A 141 -2.81 -13.81 -9.51
N ASP A 142 -2.69 -15.02 -10.07
CA ASP A 142 -1.56 -15.91 -9.77
C ASP A 142 -0.26 -15.32 -10.32
N VAL A 143 0.70 -15.08 -9.45
CA VAL A 143 1.99 -14.47 -9.81
C VAL A 143 3.17 -15.42 -9.72
N ARG A 144 2.94 -16.72 -9.45
CA ARG A 144 4.02 -17.72 -9.27
C ARG A 144 4.85 -17.94 -10.53
N THR A 145 4.27 -17.68 -11.70
CA THR A 145 4.90 -17.87 -13.00
C THR A 145 5.32 -16.57 -13.68
N ILE A 146 5.04 -15.42 -13.07
CA ILE A 146 5.35 -14.12 -13.67
C ILE A 146 6.85 -13.85 -13.52
N GLU A 147 7.54 -13.75 -14.65
CA GLU A 147 8.92 -13.29 -14.72
C GLU A 147 8.95 -11.77 -14.82
N LYS A 148 9.52 -11.11 -13.82
CA LYS A 148 9.81 -9.67 -13.89
C LYS A 148 11.23 -9.46 -14.38
N HIS A 149 11.37 -8.92 -15.58
CA HIS A 149 12.68 -8.57 -16.18
C HIS A 149 13.67 -9.74 -16.26
N GLY A 150 13.20 -10.96 -16.56
CA GLY A 150 14.05 -12.16 -16.67
C GLY A 150 14.53 -12.73 -15.33
N ILE A 151 14.02 -12.21 -14.22
CA ILE A 151 14.31 -12.72 -12.88
C ILE A 151 13.03 -13.35 -12.32
N LYS A 152 13.07 -14.64 -11.99
CA LYS A 152 11.96 -15.29 -11.24
C LYS A 152 11.81 -14.59 -9.90
N ASP A 153 10.61 -14.05 -9.65
CA ASP A 153 10.28 -13.51 -8.33
C ASP A 153 10.30 -14.65 -7.31
N LYS A 154 11.26 -14.60 -6.39
CA LYS A 154 11.39 -15.56 -5.29
C LYS A 154 10.65 -15.09 -4.03
N GLY A 155 9.79 -14.10 -4.14
CA GLY A 155 9.00 -13.59 -3.04
C GLY A 155 8.04 -14.64 -2.46
N ALA A 156 7.59 -14.42 -1.24
CA ALA A 156 6.60 -15.28 -0.57
C ALA A 156 5.20 -15.19 -1.21
N THR A 157 4.92 -14.11 -1.95
CA THR A 157 3.62 -13.84 -2.57
C THR A 157 3.36 -14.83 -3.71
N VAL A 158 2.24 -15.52 -3.63
CA VAL A 158 1.78 -16.48 -4.64
C VAL A 158 0.65 -15.93 -5.51
N GLU A 159 -0.07 -14.93 -5.00
CA GLU A 159 -1.19 -14.29 -5.68
C GLU A 159 -1.24 -12.81 -5.30
N HIS A 160 -1.43 -11.94 -6.28
CA HIS A 160 -1.87 -10.58 -6.05
C HIS A 160 -3.38 -10.55 -5.93
N GLN A 161 -3.88 -9.83 -4.93
CA GLN A 161 -5.31 -9.70 -4.68
C GLN A 161 -5.73 -8.24 -4.79
N TYR A 162 -6.93 -8.01 -5.32
CA TYR A 162 -7.54 -6.70 -5.41
C TYR A 162 -8.87 -6.74 -4.66
N LEU A 163 -8.92 -6.07 -3.52
CA LEU A 163 -10.08 -6.01 -2.65
C LEU A 163 -10.86 -4.73 -2.92
N PHE A 164 -12.09 -4.87 -3.37
CA PHE A 164 -13.02 -3.77 -3.64
C PHE A 164 -14.08 -3.71 -2.56
N LEU A 165 -14.11 -2.59 -1.85
CA LEU A 165 -15.04 -2.33 -0.76
C LEU A 165 -15.86 -1.09 -1.06
N GLN A 166 -17.13 -1.07 -0.65
CA GLN A 166 -18.01 0.09 -0.72
C GLN A 166 -18.44 0.52 0.68
N LYS A 167 -18.40 1.81 0.96
CA LYS A 167 -18.89 2.39 2.22
C LYS A 167 -20.39 2.09 2.38
N LYS A 168 -20.77 1.66 3.58
CA LYS A 168 -22.16 1.41 3.98
C LYS A 168 -22.97 2.69 4.09
#